data_4744052a6eb6ae42c05d066574d11a22
#
_entry.id   4744052a6eb6ae42c05d066574d11a22
#
_cell.length_a   1.000
_cell.length_b   1.000
_cell.length_c   1.000
_cell.angle_alpha   90.00
_cell.angle_beta   90.00
_cell.angle_gamma   90.00
#
_symmetry.space_group_name_H-M   'P 1'
#
loop_
_entity.id
_entity.type
_entity.pdbx_description
1 polymer ?
#
loop_
_entity_poly.entity_id
_entity_poly.type
_entity_poly.pdbx_seq_one_letter_code
_entity_poly.pdbx_strand_id
1 'polypeptide(L)'
;NKFNLELLDIWYMACIDSSLPEIYLQTSEKLVPQMLNLDIDEIGVNFSKGCYPGQEVVARLHYLGSAKRRLFTFKSEAELNIGDSLYCASSKTAKVRGNRYKGSGIILNKVKFNSLFHCLATLDVDLIENEITLNNEHGPTLKIIHNE
;
A
#
# COMPACT_ATOMS: atom_id res chain seq x y z
N ASN A 1 16.46 24.54 -8.50
CA ASN A 1 17.42 23.60 -7.96
C ASN A 1 17.13 22.17 -8.49
N LYS A 2 17.52 21.93 -9.75
CA LYS A 2 17.30 20.65 -10.45
C LYS A 2 17.97 19.47 -9.73
N PHE A 3 19.14 19.72 -9.15
CA PHE A 3 19.91 18.74 -8.40
C PHE A 3 19.20 18.17 -7.14
N ASN A 4 18.43 19.02 -6.45
CA ASN A 4 17.68 18.57 -5.26
C ASN A 4 16.46 17.70 -5.61
N LEU A 5 15.85 17.88 -6.80
CA LEU A 5 14.70 17.08 -7.21
C LEU A 5 15.14 15.66 -7.61
N GLU A 6 16.23 15.52 -8.34
CA GLU A 6 16.77 14.20 -8.71
C GLU A 6 17.19 13.37 -7.49
N LEU A 7 17.81 14.02 -6.47
CA LEU A 7 18.14 13.35 -5.20
C LEU A 7 16.90 12.92 -4.42
N LEU A 8 15.84 13.72 -4.47
CA LEU A 8 14.59 13.41 -3.80
C LEU A 8 13.89 12.21 -4.45
N ASP A 9 13.88 12.14 -5.78
CA ASP A 9 13.32 11.00 -6.50
C ASP A 9 14.11 9.71 -6.21
N ILE A 10 15.43 9.78 -6.12
CA ILE A 10 16.29 8.66 -5.71
C ILE A 10 15.93 8.21 -4.28
N TRP A 11 15.74 9.15 -3.37
CA TRP A 11 15.34 8.84 -2.00
C TRP A 11 13.97 8.15 -1.95
N TYR A 12 12.96 8.70 -2.63
CA TYR A 12 11.64 8.06 -2.68
C TYR A 12 11.67 6.68 -3.34
N MET A 13 12.49 6.51 -4.38
CA MET A 13 12.67 5.20 -5.00
C MET A 13 13.29 4.21 -4.01
N ALA A 14 14.32 4.60 -3.26
CA ALA A 14 14.93 3.77 -2.22
C ALA A 14 13.93 3.41 -1.10
N CYS A 15 13.05 4.33 -0.69
CA CYS A 15 11.98 4.02 0.25
C CYS A 15 10.99 2.98 -0.31
N ILE A 16 10.65 3.09 -1.60
CA ILE A 16 9.75 2.14 -2.26
C ILE A 16 10.41 0.76 -2.37
N ASP A 17 11.66 0.70 -2.80
CA ASP A 17 12.42 -0.55 -2.92
C ASP A 17 12.62 -1.24 -1.56
N SER A 18 12.78 -0.45 -0.50
CA SER A 18 12.88 -0.95 0.88
C SER A 18 11.54 -1.22 1.55
N SER A 19 10.42 -1.10 0.82
CA SER A 19 9.06 -1.25 1.37
C SER A 19 8.79 -0.38 2.61
N LEU A 20 9.33 0.84 2.64
CA LEU A 20 9.15 1.81 3.72
C LEU A 20 7.98 2.76 3.39
N PRO A 21 6.77 2.51 3.92
CA PRO A 21 5.62 3.35 3.64
C PRO A 21 5.63 4.64 4.44
N GLU A 22 5.12 5.71 3.86
CA GLU A 22 4.81 6.96 4.53
C GLU A 22 3.31 7.14 4.66
N ILE A 23 2.88 7.84 5.70
CA ILE A 23 1.46 8.15 5.92
C ILE A 23 1.23 9.63 5.60
N TYR A 24 0.36 9.85 4.64
CA TYR A 24 -0.10 11.18 4.22
C TYR A 24 -1.51 11.44 4.71
N LEU A 25 -1.97 12.67 4.61
CA LEU A 25 -3.33 13.05 5.02
C LEU A 25 -4.42 12.19 4.34
N GLN A 26 -4.19 11.85 3.06
CA GLN A 26 -5.11 11.03 2.25
C GLN A 26 -5.20 9.58 2.73
N THR A 27 -4.18 9.09 3.43
CA THR A 27 -4.07 7.68 3.89
C THR A 27 -4.15 7.55 5.41
N SER A 28 -4.16 8.67 6.13
CA SER A 28 -4.27 8.71 7.59
C SER A 28 -5.56 8.02 8.08
N GLU A 29 -5.50 7.35 9.22
CA GLU A 29 -6.61 6.66 9.89
C GLU A 29 -7.26 5.51 9.09
N LYS A 30 -6.67 5.10 7.96
CA LYS A 30 -7.22 4.05 7.09
C LYS A 30 -6.54 2.69 7.23
N LEU A 31 -5.40 2.65 7.92
CA LEU A 31 -4.48 1.52 7.89
C LEU A 31 -4.10 1.09 9.31
N VAL A 32 -3.83 -0.20 9.45
CA VAL A 32 -3.18 -0.75 10.65
C VAL A 32 -1.77 -1.20 10.27
N PRO A 33 -0.82 -1.26 11.22
CA PRO A 33 0.58 -1.60 10.96
C PRO A 33 0.78 -2.90 10.15
N GLN A 34 -0.05 -3.91 10.39
CA GLN A 34 0.02 -5.18 9.66
C GLN A 34 -0.28 -5.03 8.17
N MET A 35 -1.11 -4.07 7.77
CA MET A 35 -1.37 -3.79 6.35
C MET A 35 -0.15 -3.17 5.65
N LEU A 36 0.79 -2.66 6.43
CA LEU A 36 2.02 -2.02 5.99
C LEU A 36 3.24 -2.94 6.12
N ASN A 37 3.02 -4.23 6.43
CA ASN A 37 4.07 -5.22 6.72
C ASN A 37 4.97 -4.87 7.92
N LEU A 38 4.56 -3.93 8.79
CA LEU A 38 5.34 -3.47 9.94
C LEU A 38 5.35 -4.47 11.11
N ASP A 39 4.63 -5.59 10.99
CA ASP A 39 4.63 -6.72 11.91
C ASP A 39 5.59 -7.85 11.49
N ILE A 40 6.21 -7.73 10.33
CA ILE A 40 7.18 -8.69 9.80
C ILE A 40 8.58 -8.29 10.30
N ASP A 41 9.37 -9.28 10.71
CA ASP A 41 10.76 -9.13 11.14
C ASP A 41 11.01 -8.04 12.22
N GLU A 42 9.99 -7.74 13.03
CA GLU A 42 10.04 -6.75 14.11
C GLU A 42 10.46 -5.32 13.67
N ILE A 43 10.32 -5.00 12.38
CA ILE A 43 10.76 -3.72 11.82
C ILE A 43 9.98 -2.54 12.39
N GLY A 44 8.68 -2.70 12.64
CA GLY A 44 7.82 -1.59 13.06
C GLY A 44 7.10 -1.81 14.39
N VAL A 45 6.50 -2.98 14.61
CA VAL A 45 5.72 -3.28 15.79
C VAL A 45 6.45 -4.30 16.67
N ASN A 46 6.77 -3.87 17.88
CA ASN A 46 7.29 -4.78 18.88
C ASN A 46 6.14 -5.20 19.82
N PHE A 47 5.81 -6.49 19.82
CA PHE A 47 4.72 -7.06 20.63
C PHE A 47 5.12 -7.33 22.08
N SER A 48 6.40 -7.26 22.43
CA SER A 48 6.92 -7.51 23.76
C SER A 48 7.05 -6.23 24.61
N LYS A 49 6.97 -5.04 23.99
CA LYS A 49 7.05 -3.77 24.72
C LYS A 49 5.74 -3.43 25.44
N GLY A 50 5.82 -2.48 26.38
CA GLY A 50 4.67 -2.01 27.17
C GLY A 50 3.54 -1.41 26.33
N CYS A 51 2.44 -1.09 27.01
CA CYS A 51 1.19 -0.64 26.42
C CYS A 51 1.31 0.69 25.67
N TYR A 52 0.57 0.83 24.57
CA TYR A 52 0.42 2.07 23.80
C TYR A 52 -1.03 2.23 23.28
N PRO A 53 -1.49 3.45 22.99
CA PRO A 53 -2.83 3.66 22.45
C PRO A 53 -3.04 2.90 21.13
N GLY A 54 -4.19 2.19 21.01
CA GLY A 54 -4.53 1.41 19.81
C GLY A 54 -3.93 0.00 19.74
N GLN A 55 -3.12 -0.41 20.71
CA GLN A 55 -2.51 -1.73 20.75
C GLN A 55 -3.51 -2.90 20.71
N GLU A 56 -4.72 -2.72 21.23
CA GLU A 56 -5.72 -3.79 21.27
C GLU A 56 -6.04 -4.32 19.87
N VAL A 57 -6.27 -3.43 18.90
CA VAL A 57 -6.54 -3.81 17.51
C VAL A 57 -5.33 -4.50 16.88
N VAL A 58 -4.15 -3.97 17.11
CA VAL A 58 -2.88 -4.49 16.56
C VAL A 58 -2.56 -5.86 17.15
N ALA A 59 -2.65 -6.02 18.48
CA ALA A 59 -2.42 -7.28 19.15
C ALA A 59 -3.48 -8.33 18.79
N ARG A 60 -4.75 -7.95 18.74
CA ARG A 60 -5.84 -8.85 18.37
C ARG A 60 -5.64 -9.41 16.96
N LEU A 61 -5.24 -8.58 16.00
CA LEU A 61 -4.98 -9.01 14.65
C LEU A 61 -3.76 -9.94 14.57
N HIS A 62 -2.75 -9.72 15.40
CA HIS A 62 -1.55 -10.56 15.48
C HIS A 62 -1.84 -11.95 16.07
N TYR A 63 -2.54 -12.01 17.21
CA TYR A 63 -2.74 -13.27 17.94
C TYR A 63 -3.96 -14.08 17.49
N LEU A 64 -5.02 -13.44 16.99
CA LEU A 64 -6.31 -14.06 16.71
C LEU A 64 -6.74 -13.97 15.24
N GLY A 65 -5.92 -13.38 14.38
CA GLY A 65 -6.28 -13.15 12.99
C GLY A 65 -5.08 -13.16 12.05
N SER A 66 -5.35 -12.78 10.81
CA SER A 66 -4.35 -12.48 9.81
C SER A 66 -4.73 -11.22 9.05
N ALA A 67 -3.75 -10.42 8.67
CA ALA A 67 -4.00 -9.25 7.82
C ALA A 67 -4.40 -9.74 6.43
N LYS A 68 -5.66 -9.47 6.06
CA LYS A 68 -6.18 -9.79 4.70
C LYS A 68 -5.57 -8.89 3.64
N ARG A 69 -4.97 -7.79 4.04
CA ARG A 69 -4.38 -6.77 3.18
C ARG A 69 -2.94 -6.56 3.60
N ARG A 70 -2.03 -6.49 2.63
CA ARG A 70 -0.59 -6.33 2.83
C ARG A 70 -0.04 -5.26 1.87
N LEU A 71 1.17 -4.79 2.16
CA LEU A 71 1.90 -3.83 1.35
C LEU A 71 2.64 -4.54 0.22
N PHE A 72 2.54 -3.97 -0.98
CA PHE A 72 3.23 -4.45 -2.17
C PHE A 72 3.78 -3.28 -2.97
N THR A 73 4.81 -3.56 -3.77
CA THR A 73 5.38 -2.61 -4.72
C THR A 73 4.74 -2.79 -6.10
N PHE A 74 4.38 -1.68 -6.72
CA PHE A 74 3.78 -1.66 -8.05
C PHE A 74 4.51 -0.71 -8.97
N LYS A 75 4.35 -0.95 -10.28
CA LYS A 75 4.73 -0.01 -11.34
C LYS A 75 3.59 0.21 -12.33
N SER A 76 3.54 1.40 -12.90
CA SER A 76 2.54 1.81 -13.90
C SER A 76 3.15 2.79 -14.89
N GLU A 77 2.65 2.78 -16.14
CA GLU A 77 2.96 3.80 -17.14
C GLU A 77 2.14 5.08 -16.94
N ALA A 78 0.98 4.94 -16.33
CA ALA A 78 0.08 6.05 -16.05
C ALA A 78 0.40 6.71 -14.70
N GLU A 79 0.06 7.98 -14.60
CA GLU A 79 0.21 8.75 -13.37
C GLU A 79 -0.70 8.20 -12.27
N LEU A 80 -0.15 8.14 -11.06
CA LEU A 80 -0.77 7.67 -9.84
C LEU A 80 -0.84 8.81 -8.84
N ASN A 81 -1.82 8.79 -7.93
CA ASN A 81 -1.88 9.71 -6.81
C ASN A 81 -1.97 8.99 -5.47
N ILE A 82 -1.36 9.58 -4.44
CA ILE A 82 -1.47 9.09 -3.07
C ILE A 82 -2.94 9.14 -2.66
N GLY A 83 -3.45 8.02 -2.16
CA GLY A 83 -4.85 7.87 -1.80
C GLY A 83 -5.73 7.30 -2.91
N ASP A 84 -5.23 7.13 -4.13
CA ASP A 84 -5.94 6.42 -5.20
C ASP A 84 -6.23 4.98 -4.78
N SER A 85 -7.39 4.48 -5.20
CA SER A 85 -7.83 3.13 -4.88
C SER A 85 -7.35 2.12 -5.92
N LEU A 86 -7.03 0.91 -5.49
CA LEU A 86 -6.82 -0.22 -6.39
C LEU A 86 -8.15 -0.95 -6.63
N TYR A 87 -8.41 -1.29 -7.87
CA TYR A 87 -9.56 -2.07 -8.29
C TYR A 87 -9.13 -3.45 -8.79
N CYS A 88 -9.93 -4.46 -8.46
CA CYS A 88 -9.82 -5.80 -9.01
C CYS A 88 -11.22 -6.39 -9.15
N ALA A 89 -11.56 -6.89 -10.34
CA ALA A 89 -12.87 -7.46 -10.63
C ALA A 89 -13.21 -8.69 -9.75
N SER A 90 -12.19 -9.45 -9.35
CA SER A 90 -12.32 -10.63 -8.48
C SER A 90 -12.52 -10.28 -6.99
N SER A 91 -12.37 -8.99 -6.61
CA SER A 91 -12.44 -8.58 -5.21
C SER A 91 -13.84 -8.73 -4.61
N LYS A 92 -13.92 -9.48 -3.53
CA LYS A 92 -15.15 -9.59 -2.71
C LYS A 92 -15.44 -8.29 -1.93
N THR A 93 -14.42 -7.49 -1.67
CA THR A 93 -14.51 -6.23 -0.92
C THR A 93 -14.81 -5.03 -1.82
N ALA A 94 -14.57 -5.14 -3.12
CA ALA A 94 -14.89 -4.11 -4.11
C ALA A 94 -16.41 -3.96 -4.37
N LYS A 95 -17.24 -4.86 -3.84
CA LYS A 95 -18.71 -4.74 -3.93
C LYS A 95 -19.18 -3.53 -3.15
N VAL A 96 -19.71 -2.57 -3.88
CA VAL A 96 -20.31 -1.33 -3.38
C VAL A 96 -21.33 -1.62 -2.27
N ARG A 97 -21.02 -1.20 -1.05
CA ARG A 97 -22.04 -0.99 -0.01
C ARG A 97 -22.38 0.50 0.02
N GLY A 98 -23.43 0.88 -0.66
CA GLY A 98 -23.84 2.27 -0.81
C GLY A 98 -22.84 3.09 -1.66
N ASN A 99 -22.85 4.41 -1.55
CA ASN A 99 -22.02 5.34 -2.32
C ASN A 99 -20.51 5.36 -1.91
N ARG A 100 -20.01 4.34 -1.20
CA ARG A 100 -18.62 4.26 -0.79
C ARG A 100 -17.93 3.07 -1.45
N TYR A 101 -17.20 3.34 -2.50
CA TYR A 101 -16.28 2.38 -3.08
C TYR A 101 -15.17 2.05 -2.06
N LYS A 102 -15.13 0.81 -1.60
CA LYS A 102 -13.99 0.27 -0.87
C LYS A 102 -13.13 -0.49 -1.86
N GLY A 103 -12.12 0.16 -2.40
CA GLY A 103 -11.15 -0.48 -3.28
C GLY A 103 -10.46 -1.69 -2.64
N SER A 104 -9.86 -2.52 -3.46
CA SER A 104 -9.06 -3.67 -3.04
C SER A 104 -7.77 -3.29 -2.35
N GLY A 105 -7.37 -2.02 -2.48
CA GLY A 105 -6.18 -1.44 -1.90
C GLY A 105 -6.15 0.08 -2.03
N ILE A 106 -5.06 0.70 -1.56
CA ILE A 106 -4.85 2.16 -1.60
C ILE A 106 -3.36 2.46 -1.81
N ILE A 107 -3.06 3.46 -2.65
CA ILE A 107 -1.70 3.93 -2.91
C ILE A 107 -1.22 4.80 -1.73
N LEU A 108 -0.01 4.52 -1.24
CA LEU A 108 0.64 5.17 -0.12
C LEU A 108 1.76 6.11 -0.55
N ASN A 109 2.73 5.59 -1.28
CA ASN A 109 3.88 6.32 -1.78
C ASN A 109 3.91 6.27 -3.30
N LYS A 110 4.46 7.28 -3.94
CA LYS A 110 4.73 7.26 -5.38
C LYS A 110 6.00 8.00 -5.72
N VAL A 111 6.65 7.58 -6.79
CA VAL A 111 7.74 8.30 -7.44
C VAL A 111 7.70 8.03 -8.94
N LYS A 112 8.10 9.00 -9.74
CA LYS A 112 8.35 8.81 -11.17
C LYS A 112 9.84 8.57 -11.38
N PHE A 113 10.21 7.38 -11.81
CA PHE A 113 11.59 7.00 -12.04
C PHE A 113 11.72 6.25 -13.36
N ASN A 114 12.70 6.64 -14.20
CA ASN A 114 12.93 6.03 -15.52
C ASN A 114 11.67 5.89 -16.39
N SER A 115 10.88 6.98 -16.47
CA SER A 115 9.62 7.07 -17.24
C SER A 115 8.45 6.24 -16.73
N LEU A 116 8.62 5.47 -15.66
CA LEU A 116 7.57 4.72 -14.99
C LEU A 116 7.22 5.34 -13.64
N PHE A 117 5.99 5.17 -13.23
CA PHE A 117 5.57 5.43 -11.85
C PHE A 117 5.76 4.17 -11.03
N HIS A 118 6.49 4.30 -9.93
CA HIS A 118 6.65 3.27 -8.91
C HIS A 118 5.84 3.69 -7.69
N CYS A 119 5.21 2.74 -7.01
CA CYS A 119 4.45 3.05 -5.81
C CYS A 119 4.43 1.89 -4.82
N LEU A 120 4.25 2.24 -3.55
CA LEU A 120 3.80 1.32 -2.51
C LEU A 120 2.28 1.43 -2.39
N ALA A 121 1.60 0.30 -2.39
CA ALA A 121 0.18 0.25 -2.17
C ALA A 121 -0.20 -0.97 -1.34
N THR A 122 -1.25 -0.85 -0.55
CA THR A 122 -1.86 -2.03 0.06
C THR A 122 -2.72 -2.76 -0.95
N LEU A 123 -2.79 -4.09 -0.86
CA LEU A 123 -3.67 -4.94 -1.66
C LEU A 123 -4.19 -6.10 -0.81
N ASP A 124 -5.42 -6.55 -1.09
CA ASP A 124 -5.94 -7.80 -0.52
C ASP A 124 -5.10 -8.97 -1.03
N VAL A 125 -4.57 -9.80 -0.13
CA VAL A 125 -3.57 -10.85 -0.43
C VAL A 125 -4.09 -11.87 -1.44
N ASP A 126 -5.39 -12.19 -1.41
CA ASP A 126 -6.03 -13.13 -2.34
C ASP A 126 -6.04 -12.62 -3.79
N LEU A 127 -5.66 -11.37 -4.05
CA LEU A 127 -5.76 -10.74 -5.37
C LEU A 127 -4.42 -10.56 -6.08
N ILE A 128 -3.32 -11.04 -5.50
CA ILE A 128 -1.95 -10.84 -6.01
C ILE A 128 -1.79 -11.33 -7.47
N GLU A 129 -2.43 -12.45 -7.81
CA GLU A 129 -2.35 -13.05 -9.14
C GLU A 129 -3.38 -12.47 -10.14
N ASN A 130 -4.17 -11.49 -9.73
CA ASN A 130 -5.20 -10.91 -10.56
C ASN A 130 -4.73 -9.62 -11.24
N GLU A 131 -5.45 -9.22 -12.27
CA GLU A 131 -5.27 -7.92 -12.88
C GLU A 131 -5.73 -6.82 -11.92
N ILE A 132 -4.84 -5.85 -11.67
CA ILE A 132 -5.10 -4.70 -10.80
C ILE A 132 -5.13 -3.44 -11.66
N THR A 133 -6.19 -2.66 -11.52
CA THR A 133 -6.35 -1.37 -12.19
C THR A 133 -6.55 -0.24 -11.19
N LEU A 134 -6.32 0.99 -11.64
CA LEU A 134 -6.43 2.19 -10.83
C LEU A 134 -7.88 2.68 -10.78
N ASN A 135 -8.40 2.88 -9.59
CA ASN A 135 -9.71 3.48 -9.28
C ASN A 135 -10.96 2.74 -9.79
N ASN A 136 -10.93 2.10 -10.96
CA ASN A 136 -12.07 1.39 -11.55
C ASN A 136 -11.61 0.35 -12.58
N GLU A 137 -12.54 -0.45 -13.15
CA GLU A 137 -12.22 -1.54 -14.08
C GLU A 137 -11.60 -1.09 -15.41
N HIS A 138 -11.81 0.17 -15.80
CA HIS A 138 -11.26 0.76 -17.03
C HIS A 138 -10.03 1.63 -16.76
N GLY A 139 -9.58 1.66 -15.52
CA GLY A 139 -8.38 2.39 -15.11
C GLY A 139 -7.10 1.78 -15.68
N PRO A 140 -5.99 2.54 -15.65
CA PRO A 140 -4.71 2.00 -16.06
C PRO A 140 -4.28 0.83 -15.19
N THR A 141 -3.64 -0.16 -15.81
CA THR A 141 -3.17 -1.37 -15.13
C THR A 141 -1.91 -1.08 -14.30
N LEU A 142 -1.85 -1.67 -13.12
CA LEU A 142 -0.67 -1.71 -12.27
C LEU A 142 -0.08 -3.11 -12.27
N LYS A 143 1.24 -3.19 -12.37
CA LYS A 143 1.99 -4.45 -12.30
C LYS A 143 2.69 -4.57 -10.95
N ILE A 144 2.47 -5.67 -10.25
CA ILE A 144 3.19 -5.99 -9.00
C ILE A 144 4.66 -6.25 -9.35
N ILE A 145 5.55 -5.69 -8.54
CA ILE A 145 6.97 -6.01 -8.56
C ILE A 145 7.19 -7.00 -7.41
N HIS A 146 7.54 -8.25 -7.75
CA HIS A 146 7.98 -9.22 -6.76
C HIS A 146 9.44 -8.90 -6.43
N ASN A 147 9.72 -8.51 -5.20
CA ASN A 147 11.09 -8.47 -4.70
C ASN A 147 11.50 -9.93 -4.46
N GLU A 148 12.45 -10.41 -5.26
CA GLU A 148 13.12 -11.70 -5.06
C GLU A 148 13.95 -11.69 -3.78
#